data_5a937a0328f3b6ad0f9c057cad4c5b6e
#
_entry.id   5a937a0328f3b6ad0f9c057cad4c5b6e
#
_cell.length_a   1.000
_cell.length_b   1.000
_cell.length_c   1.000
_cell.angle_alpha   90.00
_cell.angle_beta   90.00
_cell.angle_gamma   90.00
#
_symmetry.space_group_name_H-M   'P 1'
#
loop_
_entity.id
_entity.type
_entity.pdbx_description
1 polymer ?
#
loop_
_entity_poly.entity_id
_entity_poly.type
_entity_poly.pdbx_seq_one_letter_code
_entity_poly.pdbx_strand_id
1 'polypeptide(L)'
;MATFAVTLGHGPRWDASRQIRDQRGWAEHARFMDGLVADGFIVVGGPLGDGQQTLHAVDAVDELEIRARLSADPWARAGLLVVAAIEPWALWLDCRRLAPEPRADSLTRGEQEAV
;
A
#
# COMPACT_ATOMS: atom_id res chain seq x y z
N MET A 1 7.63 -14.37 3.56
CA MET A 1 6.68 -13.26 3.32
C MET A 1 6.99 -12.63 1.98
N ALA A 2 6.00 -12.24 1.26
CA ALA A 2 6.18 -11.68 -0.07
C ALA A 2 5.61 -10.28 -0.13
N THR A 3 6.02 -9.52 -1.14
CA THR A 3 5.52 -8.16 -1.35
C THR A 3 4.50 -8.19 -2.49
N PHE A 4 3.45 -7.41 -2.31
CA PHE A 4 2.38 -7.31 -3.29
C PHE A 4 2.08 -5.85 -3.59
N ALA A 5 1.69 -5.58 -4.83
CA ALA A 5 1.14 -4.30 -5.21
C ALA A 5 -0.38 -4.39 -5.04
N VAL A 6 -0.92 -3.60 -4.13
CA VAL A 6 -2.34 -3.64 -3.84
C VAL A 6 -2.95 -2.31 -4.23
N THR A 7 -3.90 -2.36 -5.15
CA THR A 7 -4.60 -1.17 -5.61
C THR A 7 -5.98 -1.14 -4.98
N LEU A 8 -6.31 -0.03 -4.35
CA LEU A 8 -7.65 0.20 -3.83
C LEU A 8 -8.34 1.23 -4.69
N GLY A 9 -9.62 1.03 -4.92
CA GLY A 9 -10.44 1.95 -5.69
C GLY A 9 -11.63 2.39 -4.87
N HIS A 10 -12.39 3.34 -5.41
CA HIS A 10 -13.58 3.83 -4.73
C HIS A 10 -14.72 2.83 -4.87
N GLY A 11 -15.38 2.57 -3.78
CA GLY A 11 -16.53 1.68 -3.77
C GLY A 11 -17.83 2.45 -4.08
N PRO A 12 -18.95 1.73 -4.09
CA PRO A 12 -20.23 2.33 -4.49
C PRO A 12 -20.73 3.41 -3.53
N ARG A 13 -20.22 3.44 -2.30
CA ARG A 13 -20.66 4.44 -1.35
C ARG A 13 -19.72 5.63 -1.25
N TRP A 14 -18.69 5.69 -2.07
CA TRP A 14 -17.81 6.84 -2.09
C TRP A 14 -18.59 8.06 -2.56
N ASP A 15 -18.44 9.17 -1.84
CA ASP A 15 -19.14 10.42 -2.19
C ASP A 15 -18.20 11.27 -3.05
N ALA A 16 -18.46 11.28 -4.35
CA ALA A 16 -17.58 11.95 -5.29
C ALA A 16 -17.60 13.48 -5.14
N SER A 17 -18.57 14.01 -4.40
CA SER A 17 -18.65 15.45 -4.17
C SER A 17 -17.79 15.91 -3.01
N ARG A 18 -17.18 14.99 -2.28
CA ARG A 18 -16.36 15.31 -1.12
C ARG A 18 -14.92 14.86 -1.32
N GLN A 19 -14.01 15.56 -0.68
CA GLN A 19 -12.63 15.15 -0.68
C GLN A 19 -12.43 14.00 0.30
N ILE A 20 -11.29 13.35 0.20
CA ILE A 20 -11.04 12.13 0.97
C ILE A 20 -11.22 12.35 2.48
N ARG A 21 -10.69 13.46 3.00
CA ARG A 21 -10.77 13.70 4.44
C ARG A 21 -12.14 14.08 4.93
N ASP A 22 -13.04 14.42 4.00
CA ASP A 22 -14.40 14.77 4.32
C ASP A 22 -15.36 13.61 4.14
N GLN A 23 -14.86 12.46 3.72
CA GLN A 23 -15.69 11.26 3.62
C GLN A 23 -16.07 10.79 5.02
N ARG A 24 -17.26 10.18 5.11
CA ARG A 24 -17.72 9.65 6.38
C ARG A 24 -16.73 8.61 6.90
N GLY A 25 -16.39 8.72 8.18
CA GLY A 25 -15.53 7.74 8.82
C GLY A 25 -14.05 7.90 8.53
N TRP A 26 -13.63 9.08 8.05
CA TRP A 26 -12.22 9.31 7.74
C TRP A 26 -11.30 9.00 8.91
N ALA A 27 -11.65 9.47 10.12
CA ALA A 27 -10.76 9.28 11.27
C ALA A 27 -10.55 7.82 11.60
N GLU A 28 -11.61 7.03 11.54
CA GLU A 28 -11.51 5.59 11.82
C GLU A 28 -10.71 4.87 10.74
N HIS A 29 -10.95 5.22 9.48
CA HIS A 29 -10.20 4.64 8.37
C HIS A 29 -8.72 4.99 8.49
N ALA A 30 -8.40 6.26 8.76
CA ALA A 30 -7.01 6.70 8.87
C ALA A 30 -6.30 5.95 10.00
N ARG A 31 -6.98 5.79 11.13
CA ARG A 31 -6.39 5.08 12.27
C ARG A 31 -6.14 3.61 11.92
N PHE A 32 -7.07 2.99 11.21
CA PHE A 32 -6.91 1.61 10.79
C PHE A 32 -5.69 1.47 9.87
N MET A 33 -5.57 2.36 8.88
CA MET A 33 -4.45 2.29 7.94
C MET A 33 -3.11 2.56 8.62
N ASP A 34 -3.08 3.52 9.55
CA ASP A 34 -1.86 3.78 10.31
C ASP A 34 -1.43 2.55 11.11
N GLY A 35 -2.40 1.78 11.60
CA GLY A 35 -2.11 0.54 12.30
C GLY A 35 -1.45 -0.49 11.38
N LEU A 36 -1.89 -0.57 10.14
CA LEU A 36 -1.29 -1.49 9.19
C LEU A 36 0.15 -1.09 8.84
N VAL A 37 0.42 0.22 8.82
CA VAL A 37 1.78 0.71 8.63
C VAL A 37 2.64 0.37 9.85
N ALA A 38 2.11 0.60 11.04
CA ALA A 38 2.84 0.31 12.27
C ALA A 38 3.20 -1.16 12.39
N ASP A 39 2.34 -2.05 11.88
CA ASP A 39 2.60 -3.48 11.89
C ASP A 39 3.61 -3.93 10.82
N GLY A 40 3.96 -3.05 9.89
CA GLY A 40 4.81 -3.43 8.77
C GLY A 40 4.06 -4.13 7.65
N PHE A 41 2.74 -4.23 7.74
CA PHE A 41 1.94 -4.83 6.68
C PHE A 41 1.94 -3.91 5.44
N ILE A 42 1.68 -2.62 5.62
CA ILE A 42 1.83 -1.65 4.55
C ILE A 42 3.20 -1.02 4.66
N VAL A 43 3.99 -1.15 3.62
CA VAL A 43 5.35 -0.61 3.58
C VAL A 43 5.32 0.85 3.16
N VAL A 44 4.67 1.13 2.06
CA VAL A 44 4.43 2.49 1.57
C VAL A 44 3.12 2.47 0.80
N GLY A 45 2.48 3.62 0.68
CA GLY A 45 1.27 3.70 -0.10
C GLY A 45 0.74 5.11 -0.16
N GLY A 46 -0.15 5.35 -1.11
CA GLY A 46 -0.78 6.64 -1.28
C GLY A 46 -1.55 6.74 -2.58
N PRO A 47 -2.21 7.87 -2.79
CA PRO A 47 -3.01 8.05 -3.99
C PRO A 47 -2.14 8.21 -5.24
N LEU A 48 -2.66 7.74 -6.35
CA LEU A 48 -2.04 7.89 -7.65
C LEU A 48 -2.77 8.98 -8.43
N GLY A 49 -1.99 9.83 -9.10
CA GLY A 49 -2.56 10.79 -10.05
C GLY A 49 -3.68 11.63 -9.46
N ASP A 50 -4.88 11.44 -9.99
CA ASP A 50 -6.04 12.23 -9.58
C ASP A 50 -6.71 11.71 -8.31
N GLY A 51 -6.14 10.68 -7.69
CA GLY A 51 -6.68 10.17 -6.43
C GLY A 51 -7.80 9.15 -6.58
N GLN A 52 -8.13 8.73 -7.80
CA GLN A 52 -9.17 7.73 -8.00
C GLN A 52 -8.75 6.36 -7.46
N GLN A 53 -7.47 6.11 -7.42
CA GLN A 53 -6.93 4.86 -6.89
C GLN A 53 -5.76 5.15 -6.00
N THR A 54 -5.53 4.25 -5.04
CA THR A 54 -4.35 4.29 -4.21
C THR A 54 -3.57 3.00 -4.42
N LEU A 55 -2.26 3.10 -4.36
CA LEU A 55 -1.38 1.95 -4.52
C LEU A 55 -0.59 1.76 -3.23
N HIS A 56 -0.50 0.51 -2.79
CA HIS A 56 0.20 0.16 -1.56
C HIS A 56 1.14 -0.99 -1.82
N ALA A 57 2.37 -0.88 -1.34
CA ALA A 57 3.27 -2.03 -1.27
C ALA A 57 2.98 -2.71 0.07
N VAL A 58 2.61 -3.98 0.01
CA VAL A 58 2.17 -4.74 1.18
C VAL A 58 3.01 -5.99 1.32
N ASP A 59 3.50 -6.25 2.53
CA ASP A 59 4.21 -7.48 2.84
C ASP A 59 3.24 -8.43 3.54
N ALA A 60 3.01 -9.58 2.94
CA ALA A 60 2.05 -10.55 3.44
C ALA A 60 2.45 -11.95 3.04
N VAL A 61 1.84 -12.93 3.69
CA VAL A 61 2.08 -14.33 3.36
C VAL A 61 1.48 -14.66 2.00
N ASP A 62 0.27 -14.18 1.75
CA ASP A 62 -0.43 -14.45 0.49
C ASP A 62 -1.57 -13.46 0.30
N GLU A 63 -2.25 -13.61 -0.82
CA GLU A 63 -3.38 -12.75 -1.16
C GLU A 63 -4.53 -12.87 -0.17
N LEU A 64 -4.74 -14.07 0.37
CA LEU A 64 -5.83 -14.28 1.32
C LEU A 64 -5.64 -13.45 2.57
N GLU A 65 -4.42 -13.37 3.06
CA GLU A 65 -4.12 -12.53 4.21
C GLU A 65 -4.43 -11.06 3.91
N ILE A 66 -4.06 -10.62 2.71
CA ILE A 66 -4.29 -9.23 2.32
C ILE A 66 -5.78 -8.92 2.33
N ARG A 67 -6.57 -9.79 1.71
CA ARG A 67 -8.02 -9.57 1.65
C ARG A 67 -8.64 -9.61 3.03
N ALA A 68 -8.21 -10.53 3.86
CA ALA A 68 -8.74 -10.64 5.22
C ALA A 68 -8.43 -9.39 6.03
N ARG A 69 -7.19 -8.91 5.96
CA ARG A 69 -6.82 -7.74 6.76
C ARG A 69 -7.49 -6.47 6.26
N LEU A 70 -7.55 -6.27 4.95
CA LEU A 70 -8.17 -5.06 4.42
C LEU A 70 -9.67 -5.04 4.59
N SER A 71 -10.31 -6.21 4.68
CA SER A 71 -11.75 -6.26 4.89
C SER A 71 -12.17 -5.73 6.25
N ALA A 72 -11.23 -5.58 7.17
CA ALA A 72 -11.54 -5.03 8.49
C ALA A 72 -11.54 -3.50 8.51
N ASP A 73 -11.13 -2.87 7.43
CA ASP A 73 -11.15 -1.41 7.32
C ASP A 73 -12.60 -0.93 7.42
N PRO A 74 -12.90 0.06 8.28
CA PRO A 74 -14.23 0.63 8.33
C PRO A 74 -14.76 1.09 6.97
N TRP A 75 -13.89 1.60 6.11
CA TRP A 75 -14.31 2.04 4.77
C TRP A 75 -14.61 0.87 3.84
N ALA A 76 -13.90 -0.26 4.01
CA ALA A 76 -14.25 -1.45 3.23
C ALA A 76 -15.63 -1.95 3.63
N ARG A 77 -15.91 -1.96 4.92
CA ARG A 77 -17.21 -2.38 5.41
C ARG A 77 -18.32 -1.44 5.01
N ALA A 78 -18.03 -0.16 4.93
CA ALA A 78 -19.03 0.84 4.57
C ALA A 78 -19.22 0.99 3.08
N GLY A 79 -18.42 0.30 2.27
CA GLY A 79 -18.56 0.37 0.82
C GLY A 79 -17.91 1.58 0.18
N LEU A 80 -17.00 2.26 0.90
CA LEU A 80 -16.29 3.40 0.33
C LEU A 80 -15.06 2.99 -0.44
N LEU A 81 -14.41 1.90 -0.05
CA LEU A 81 -13.22 1.40 -0.75
C LEU A 81 -13.39 -0.06 -1.10
N VAL A 82 -12.78 -0.45 -2.21
CA VAL A 82 -12.73 -1.84 -2.65
C VAL A 82 -11.32 -2.17 -3.07
N VAL A 83 -10.95 -3.44 -2.95
CA VAL A 83 -9.67 -3.91 -3.47
C VAL A 83 -9.85 -4.10 -4.97
N ALA A 84 -9.12 -3.31 -5.75
CA ALA A 84 -9.23 -3.37 -7.20
C ALA A 84 -8.28 -4.39 -7.80
N ALA A 85 -7.09 -4.55 -7.21
CA ALA A 85 -6.10 -5.50 -7.72
C ALA A 85 -5.12 -5.86 -6.63
N ILE A 86 -4.65 -7.09 -6.67
CA ILE A 86 -3.55 -7.56 -5.83
C ILE A 86 -2.62 -8.32 -6.75
N GLU A 87 -1.37 -7.89 -6.83
CA GLU A 87 -0.39 -8.51 -7.73
C GLU A 87 0.91 -8.76 -7.00
N PRO A 88 1.53 -9.93 -7.17
CA PRO A 88 2.87 -10.13 -6.63
C PRO A 88 3.82 -9.10 -7.22
N TRP A 89 4.70 -8.58 -6.39
CA TRP A 89 5.60 -7.51 -6.79
C TRP A 89 7.03 -7.92 -6.44
N ALA A 90 7.79 -8.28 -7.46
CA ALA A 90 9.20 -8.60 -7.26
C ALA A 90 9.97 -7.28 -7.19
N LEU A 91 10.49 -6.97 -6.02
CA LEU A 91 11.20 -5.72 -5.83
C LEU A 91 12.68 -5.95 -6.08
N TRP A 92 13.15 -5.45 -7.20
CA TRP A 92 14.57 -5.55 -7.55
C TRP A 92 15.36 -4.39 -6.96
N LEU A 93 14.75 -3.22 -6.88
CA LEU A 93 15.37 -2.01 -6.36
C LEU A 93 14.63 -1.63 -5.07
N ASP A 94 15.24 -1.96 -3.95
CA ASP A 94 14.56 -1.79 -2.65
C ASP A 94 15.58 -1.29 -1.65
N CYS A 95 15.54 -0.02 -1.33
CA CYS A 95 16.52 0.58 -0.45
C CYS A 95 16.50 -0.01 0.97
N ARG A 96 15.39 -0.64 1.37
CA ARG A 96 15.33 -1.30 2.67
C ARG A 96 16.26 -2.50 2.75
N ARG A 97 16.61 -3.07 1.59
CA ARG A 97 17.42 -4.27 1.53
C ARG A 97 18.89 -3.95 1.42
N LEU A 98 19.24 -2.70 1.33
CA LEU A 98 20.65 -2.36 1.25
C LEU A 98 21.30 -2.72 2.56
N ALA A 99 22.32 -3.53 2.45
CA ALA A 99 23.04 -3.88 3.62
C ALA A 99 23.77 -2.67 4.13
N PRO A 100 23.94 -2.61 5.41
CA PRO A 100 24.70 -1.50 5.95
C PRO A 100 26.15 -1.59 5.62
N GLU A 101 26.58 -2.38 4.68
CA GLU A 101 27.88 -2.43 4.37
C GLU A 101 28.23 -1.32 3.56
N PRO A 102 29.37 -0.99 3.63
CA PRO A 102 29.87 0.14 2.99
C PRO A 102 29.64 -0.02 1.60
N ARG A 103 29.11 0.68 1.09
CA ARG A 103 28.92 0.53 -0.10
C ARG A 103 29.87 1.17 -0.73
N ALA A 104 30.64 1.30 -0.58
CA ALA A 104 31.57 1.86 -1.06
C ALA A 104 31.77 1.86 -2.33
N ASP A 105 31.70 1.69 -2.34
CA ASP A 105 31.74 1.53 -3.06
C ASP A 105 31.24 1.70 -3.87
N SER A 106 30.68 1.89 -3.80
CA SER A 106 30.07 1.90 -4.27
C SER A 106 29.89 2.22 -5.16
N LEU A 107 29.82 2.47 -5.27
CA LEU A 107 29.52 2.56 -5.90
C LEU A 107 29.41 2.58 -6.86
N THR A 108 29.59 2.34 -7.06
CA THR A 108 29.47 2.04 -7.72
C THR A 108 28.93 1.98 -8.39
N ARG A 109 28.27 2.14 -8.52
CA ARG A 109 27.56 1.92 -8.95
C ARG A 109 27.19 1.62 -9.89
N GLY A 110 27.07 1.76 -10.32
CA GLY A 110 26.63 1.49 -11.13
C GLY A 110 26.25 0.42 -11.42
N GLU A 111 26.43 -0.10 -11.00
CA GLU A 111 26.20 -1.16 -11.06
C GLU A 111 24.99 -1.42 -10.93
N GLN A 112 24.36 -0.97 -10.79
CA GLN A 112 23.25 -1.29 -10.55
C GLN A 112 22.47 -1.13 -11.52
N GLU A 113 22.25 -1.23 -12.30
CA GLU A 113 21.53 -1.21 -13.03
C GLU A 113 20.70 -1.58 -13.18
N ALA A 114 20.17 -1.43 -13.28
CA ALA A 114 19.45 -1.67 -13.55
C ALA A 114 18.42 -2.24 -13.71
N VAL A 115 17.64 -2.22 -13.74
CA VAL A 115 16.58 -2.85 -13.76
C VAL A 115 15.88 -2.71 -14.89
#